data_2e3667dc3cdce6b21f1afd44ed8e1790
#
_entry.id   2e3667dc3cdce6b21f1afd44ed8e1790
#
_cell.length_a   1.000
_cell.length_b   1.000
_cell.length_c   1.000
_cell.angle_alpha   90.00
_cell.angle_beta   90.00
_cell.angle_gamma   90.00
#
_symmetry.space_group_name_H-M   'P 1'
#
loop_
_entity.id
_entity.type
_entity.pdbx_description
1 polymer ?
#
loop_
_entity_poly.entity_id
_entity_poly.type
_entity_poly.pdbx_seq_one_letter_code
_entity_poly.pdbx_strand_id
1 'polypeptide(L)'
;MHFEHIRQTVNETFIASGYQLDKSDALLEPSYICEALGLQGRLDYMQRDMSAFIEMKSGKADEFSIRGKVLPKENNEVQMLLYQAVLHYSMNRPFEAVDAYLFYTRYPMLYPARVSWEKLCEVLDVRNAIVANEYGIQLRNNPEYIAQKLKEITPDMLNHRGINSILWQRYQAPQIAKFNAQLQSLTPLEYNYLCALYNFITRELYLTKAGESDYERYASASALWLASWEQKCVAGEILYDLQLVDNQAARMHKPYLLLRRSVDETTSEWLSNFRLGDAVVLYQRNNPNDNVTNKQVFKGNIETLSDGEVR
;
A
#
# COMPACT_ATOMS: atom_id res chain seq x y z
N MET A 1 -23.68 17.33 -2.05
CA MET A 1 -23.33 17.20 -0.62
C MET A 1 -21.83 16.92 -0.42
N HIS A 2 -21.24 15.77 -0.80
CA HIS A 2 -19.80 15.49 -0.61
C HIS A 2 -18.89 16.57 -1.22
N PHE A 3 -19.14 16.94 -2.48
CA PHE A 3 -18.37 17.98 -3.17
C PHE A 3 -18.44 19.34 -2.45
N GLU A 4 -19.62 19.73 -1.96
CA GLU A 4 -19.79 20.99 -1.24
C GLU A 4 -19.00 20.98 0.09
N HIS A 5 -19.02 19.86 0.82
CA HIS A 5 -18.24 19.74 2.05
C HIS A 5 -16.73 19.77 1.78
N ILE A 6 -16.25 19.11 0.70
CA ILE A 6 -14.85 19.21 0.29
C ILE A 6 -14.49 20.67 -0.02
N ARG A 7 -15.30 21.34 -0.83
CA ARG A 7 -15.08 22.75 -1.18
C ARG A 7 -15.07 23.65 0.05
N GLN A 8 -16.01 23.45 0.97
CA GLN A 8 -16.09 24.20 2.21
C GLN A 8 -14.84 23.95 3.08
N THR A 9 -14.45 22.69 3.29
CA THR A 9 -13.28 22.34 4.09
C THR A 9 -12.01 22.96 3.53
N VAL A 10 -11.79 22.88 2.20
CA VAL A 10 -10.60 23.45 1.55
C VAL A 10 -10.58 24.98 1.62
N ASN A 11 -11.73 25.65 1.50
CA ASN A 11 -11.76 27.10 1.49
C ASN A 11 -11.86 27.75 2.88
N GLU A 12 -12.39 27.06 3.87
CA GLU A 12 -12.64 27.60 5.21
C GLU A 12 -11.75 26.96 6.28
N THR A 13 -11.71 25.61 6.33
CA THR A 13 -10.98 24.90 7.39
C THR A 13 -9.47 24.97 7.19
N PHE A 14 -8.97 24.88 5.97
CA PHE A 14 -7.52 24.93 5.68
C PHE A 14 -6.88 26.24 6.12
N ILE A 15 -7.61 27.35 6.00
CA ILE A 15 -7.14 28.69 6.38
C ILE A 15 -7.50 29.08 7.82
N ALA A 16 -8.27 28.24 8.53
CA ALA A 16 -8.62 28.51 9.91
C ALA A 16 -7.40 28.42 10.83
N SER A 17 -7.38 29.25 11.87
CA SER A 17 -6.31 29.20 12.89
C SER A 17 -6.25 27.80 13.54
N GLY A 18 -5.08 27.19 13.50
CA GLY A 18 -4.84 25.82 14.02
C GLY A 18 -4.62 24.75 12.96
N TYR A 19 -4.84 25.05 11.68
CA TYR A 19 -4.48 24.19 10.56
C TYR A 19 -3.39 24.90 9.72
N GLN A 20 -2.30 24.20 9.43
CA GLN A 20 -1.23 24.69 8.56
C GLN A 20 -1.33 24.00 7.21
N LEU A 21 -2.44 24.21 6.51
CA LEU A 21 -2.74 23.56 5.24
C LEU A 21 -2.81 24.59 4.12
N ASP A 22 -2.00 24.37 3.08
CA ASP A 22 -2.00 25.18 1.85
C ASP A 22 -2.41 24.34 0.65
N LYS A 23 -3.56 24.63 0.07
CA LYS A 23 -4.07 23.94 -1.12
C LYS A 23 -3.19 24.13 -2.36
N SER A 24 -2.37 25.19 -2.41
CA SER A 24 -1.46 25.47 -3.52
C SER A 24 -0.18 24.64 -3.45
N ASP A 25 0.15 24.11 -2.26
CA ASP A 25 1.33 23.28 -2.03
C ASP A 25 0.96 21.82 -1.69
N ALA A 26 -0.03 21.31 -2.40
CA ALA A 26 -0.58 19.97 -2.21
C ALA A 26 0.07 18.94 -3.14
N LEU A 27 0.33 17.75 -2.59
CA LEU A 27 0.55 16.51 -3.34
C LEU A 27 -0.72 15.67 -3.23
N LEU A 28 -1.27 15.27 -4.37
CA LEU A 28 -2.44 14.39 -4.43
C LEU A 28 -2.01 12.96 -4.71
N GLU A 29 -2.55 12.05 -3.91
CA GLU A 29 -2.29 10.60 -4.01
C GLU A 29 -0.78 10.23 -4.00
N PRO A 30 0.09 10.88 -3.19
CA PRO A 30 1.49 10.49 -3.12
C PRO A 30 1.62 9.07 -2.56
N SER A 31 2.52 8.29 -3.18
CA SER A 31 2.77 6.90 -2.79
C SER A 31 4.17 6.74 -2.21
N TYR A 32 4.28 5.86 -1.22
CA TYR A 32 5.53 5.55 -0.51
C TYR A 32 5.66 4.06 -0.28
N ILE A 33 6.90 3.57 -0.26
CA ILE A 33 7.27 2.21 0.11
C ILE A 33 8.12 2.29 1.37
N CYS A 34 7.73 1.58 2.41
CA CYS A 34 8.44 1.49 3.68
C CYS A 34 8.96 0.09 3.88
N GLU A 35 10.24 -0.13 3.58
CA GLU A 35 10.90 -1.42 3.76
C GLU A 35 10.94 -1.83 5.24
N ALA A 36 11.30 -0.91 6.13
CA ALA A 36 11.41 -1.18 7.56
C ALA A 36 10.13 -1.77 8.18
N LEU A 37 8.97 -1.36 7.68
CA LEU A 37 7.68 -1.88 8.13
C LEU A 37 7.10 -2.95 7.19
N GLY A 38 7.70 -3.17 6.01
CA GLY A 38 7.13 -4.03 4.96
C GLY A 38 5.75 -3.53 4.49
N LEU A 39 5.57 -2.23 4.42
CA LEU A 39 4.31 -1.58 4.05
C LEU A 39 4.50 -0.65 2.86
N GLN A 40 3.44 -0.47 2.11
CA GLN A 40 3.33 0.61 1.13
C GLN A 40 2.04 1.38 1.39
N GLY A 41 2.06 2.68 1.13
CA GLY A 41 0.92 3.55 1.33
C GLY A 41 0.73 4.53 0.20
N ARG A 42 -0.52 4.90 -0.06
CA ARG A 42 -0.91 6.01 -0.92
C ARG A 42 -1.85 6.89 -0.11
N LEU A 43 -1.39 8.10 0.20
CA LEU A 43 -2.15 9.09 0.94
C LEU A 43 -3.07 9.84 -0.03
N ASP A 44 -4.25 10.29 0.40
CA ASP A 44 -5.15 11.04 -0.48
C ASP A 44 -4.65 12.46 -0.74
N TYR A 45 -4.14 13.12 0.30
CA TYR A 45 -3.61 14.48 0.25
C TYR A 45 -2.44 14.63 1.21
N MET A 46 -1.40 15.35 0.80
CA MET A 46 -0.26 15.68 1.65
C MET A 46 0.30 17.04 1.28
N GLN A 47 0.77 17.82 2.27
CA GLN A 47 1.57 19.01 2.04
C GLN A 47 2.93 18.60 1.47
N ARG A 48 3.47 19.38 0.52
CA ARG A 48 4.74 19.07 -0.15
C ARG A 48 5.93 19.01 0.82
N ASP A 49 5.91 19.80 1.86
CA ASP A 49 6.91 19.79 2.94
C ASP A 49 6.74 18.63 3.93
N MET A 50 5.69 17.79 3.73
CA MET A 50 5.31 16.68 4.61
C MET A 50 4.94 17.11 6.03
N SER A 51 4.54 18.36 6.24
CA SER A 51 4.08 18.85 7.56
C SER A 51 2.70 18.31 7.94
N ALA A 52 1.87 18.00 6.95
CA ALA A 52 0.52 17.48 7.18
C ALA A 52 0.03 16.58 6.05
N PHE A 53 -0.87 15.65 6.38
CA PHE A 53 -1.63 14.88 5.40
C PHE A 53 -3.08 14.69 5.81
N ILE A 54 -3.93 14.41 4.83
CA ILE A 54 -5.35 14.14 5.01
C ILE A 54 -5.71 12.84 4.32
N GLU A 55 -6.39 11.97 5.04
CA GLU A 55 -7.03 10.76 4.49
C GLU A 55 -8.53 11.01 4.36
N MET A 56 -9.09 10.80 3.18
CA MET A 56 -10.49 11.08 2.88
C MET A 56 -11.35 9.82 2.91
N LYS A 57 -12.53 9.91 3.49
CA LYS A 57 -13.51 8.83 3.55
C LYS A 57 -14.90 9.30 3.09
N SER A 58 -15.47 8.61 2.13
CA SER A 58 -16.84 8.87 1.65
C SER A 58 -17.92 8.30 2.59
N GLY A 59 -17.54 7.40 3.49
CA GLY A 59 -18.43 6.76 4.45
C GLY A 59 -18.89 7.67 5.60
N LYS A 60 -19.64 7.09 6.53
CA LYS A 60 -19.96 7.72 7.82
C LYS A 60 -18.87 7.40 8.83
N ALA A 61 -18.60 8.33 9.75
CA ALA A 61 -17.91 8.06 11.00
C ALA A 61 -18.79 7.19 11.91
N ASP A 62 -18.24 6.68 13.01
CA ASP A 62 -19.04 6.00 14.02
C ASP A 62 -19.86 7.03 14.80
N GLU A 63 -21.18 6.87 14.78
CA GLU A 63 -22.13 7.75 15.46
C GLU A 63 -22.28 7.45 16.95
N PHE A 64 -21.31 6.82 17.59
CA PHE A 64 -21.34 6.63 19.03
C PHE A 64 -20.98 7.92 19.75
N SER A 65 -21.98 8.76 19.87
CA SER A 65 -21.93 10.02 20.55
C SER A 65 -21.98 9.83 22.05
N ILE A 66 -20.84 9.80 22.67
CA ILE A 66 -20.77 10.32 24.04
C ILE A 66 -20.81 11.84 23.90
N ARG A 67 -21.96 12.47 24.17
CA ARG A 67 -22.22 13.91 24.12
C ARG A 67 -22.26 14.55 22.70
N GLY A 68 -22.79 13.87 21.68
CA GLY A 68 -22.97 14.48 20.35
C GLY A 68 -21.70 14.66 19.54
N LYS A 69 -20.56 14.11 19.91
CA LYS A 69 -19.32 14.12 19.13
C LYS A 69 -19.27 12.89 18.23
N VAL A 70 -19.12 13.14 16.93
CA VAL A 70 -18.83 12.10 15.95
C VAL A 70 -17.39 11.63 16.18
N LEU A 71 -17.16 10.33 16.32
CA LEU A 71 -15.84 9.75 16.49
C LEU A 71 -15.39 9.07 15.20
N PRO A 72 -14.10 9.19 14.84
CA PRO A 72 -13.52 8.41 13.76
C PRO A 72 -13.66 6.91 14.01
N LYS A 73 -13.76 6.13 12.92
CA LYS A 73 -13.70 4.67 13.01
C LYS A 73 -12.30 4.23 13.34
N GLU A 74 -12.18 3.24 14.23
CA GLU A 74 -10.89 2.72 14.68
C GLU A 74 -9.98 2.27 13.52
N ASN A 75 -10.53 1.56 12.52
CA ASN A 75 -9.75 1.14 11.35
C ASN A 75 -9.22 2.31 10.52
N ASN A 76 -9.91 3.45 10.49
CA ASN A 76 -9.45 4.64 9.79
C ASN A 76 -8.36 5.35 10.61
N GLU A 77 -8.47 5.39 11.95
CA GLU A 77 -7.39 5.91 12.81
C GLU A 77 -6.12 5.07 12.69
N VAL A 78 -6.26 3.73 12.64
CA VAL A 78 -5.15 2.81 12.41
C VAL A 78 -4.47 3.08 11.07
N GLN A 79 -5.22 3.33 10.00
CA GLN A 79 -4.65 3.69 8.70
C GLN A 79 -3.81 4.97 8.78
N MET A 80 -4.29 5.98 9.53
CA MET A 80 -3.55 7.22 9.77
C MET A 80 -2.22 6.96 10.49
N LEU A 81 -2.24 6.15 11.55
CA LEU A 81 -1.02 5.77 12.29
C LEU A 81 -0.01 5.06 11.39
N LEU A 82 -0.47 4.16 10.53
CA LEU A 82 0.40 3.45 9.58
C LEU A 82 1.02 4.43 8.57
N TYR A 83 0.27 5.42 8.09
CA TYR A 83 0.83 6.45 7.20
C TYR A 83 1.86 7.34 7.91
N GLN A 84 1.61 7.75 9.15
CA GLN A 84 2.61 8.47 9.95
C GLN A 84 3.87 7.61 10.14
N ALA A 85 3.71 6.31 10.44
CA ALA A 85 4.83 5.39 10.57
C ALA A 85 5.59 5.22 9.24
N VAL A 86 4.89 5.11 8.10
CA VAL A 86 5.53 5.09 6.78
C VAL A 86 6.35 6.35 6.54
N LEU A 87 5.82 7.54 6.80
CA LEU A 87 6.55 8.80 6.66
C LEU A 87 7.73 8.89 7.63
N HIS A 88 7.57 8.40 8.86
CA HIS A 88 8.65 8.37 9.84
C HIS A 88 9.82 7.49 9.37
N TYR A 89 9.57 6.24 9.03
CA TYR A 89 10.61 5.26 8.72
C TYR A 89 11.16 5.37 7.29
N SER A 90 10.39 5.88 6.32
CA SER A 90 10.85 6.04 4.94
C SER A 90 11.42 7.42 4.66
N MET A 91 10.79 8.48 5.21
CA MET A 91 11.12 9.87 4.90
C MET A 91 11.81 10.58 6.05
N ASN A 92 12.14 9.86 7.12
CA ASN A 92 12.79 10.36 8.35
C ASN A 92 12.07 11.57 8.98
N ARG A 93 10.72 11.55 8.95
CA ARG A 93 9.90 12.60 9.56
C ARG A 93 9.55 12.23 10.99
N PRO A 94 9.84 13.08 12.00
CA PRO A 94 9.35 12.83 13.37
C PRO A 94 7.84 12.75 13.41
N PHE A 95 7.27 11.87 14.24
CA PHE A 95 5.81 11.73 14.36
C PHE A 95 5.13 13.04 14.75
N GLU A 96 5.77 13.81 15.62
CA GLU A 96 5.27 15.09 16.13
C GLU A 96 5.36 16.23 15.10
N ALA A 97 6.12 16.02 14.02
CA ALA A 97 6.29 17.00 12.95
C ALA A 97 5.31 16.81 11.79
N VAL A 98 4.41 15.82 11.89
CA VAL A 98 3.46 15.48 10.84
C VAL A 98 2.04 15.48 11.40
N ASP A 99 1.29 16.51 11.08
CA ASP A 99 -0.13 16.56 11.41
C ASP A 99 -0.92 15.60 10.52
N ALA A 100 -1.75 14.77 11.12
CA ALA A 100 -2.55 13.79 10.42
C ALA A 100 -4.04 14.06 10.65
N TYR A 101 -4.79 14.19 9.55
CA TYR A 101 -6.20 14.51 9.59
C TYR A 101 -7.02 13.47 8.83
N LEU A 102 -8.13 13.04 9.45
CA LEU A 102 -9.15 12.22 8.81
C LEU A 102 -10.32 13.12 8.36
N PHE A 103 -10.70 13.01 7.10
CA PHE A 103 -11.79 13.78 6.52
C PHE A 103 -12.91 12.88 6.04
N TYR A 104 -14.01 12.84 6.77
CA TYR A 104 -15.24 12.24 6.26
C TYR A 104 -15.99 13.27 5.42
N THR A 105 -16.06 13.06 4.12
CA THR A 105 -16.68 14.02 3.18
C THR A 105 -18.19 14.25 3.40
N ARG A 106 -18.80 13.52 4.32
CA ARG A 106 -20.16 13.78 4.81
C ARG A 106 -20.25 14.93 5.81
N TYR A 107 -19.13 15.36 6.38
CA TYR A 107 -19.07 16.41 7.40
C TYR A 107 -17.98 17.41 7.00
N PRO A 108 -18.24 18.72 7.03
CA PRO A 108 -17.26 19.73 6.62
C PRO A 108 -16.24 20.03 7.73
N MET A 109 -15.57 19.00 8.27
CA MET A 109 -14.57 19.17 9.32
C MET A 109 -13.49 18.10 9.24
N LEU A 110 -12.29 18.47 9.70
CA LEU A 110 -11.14 17.58 9.84
C LEU A 110 -11.08 17.04 11.28
N TYR A 111 -10.78 15.75 11.39
CA TYR A 111 -10.56 15.08 12.66
C TYR A 111 -9.06 14.81 12.83
N PRO A 112 -8.39 15.46 13.78
CA PRO A 112 -6.98 15.22 14.02
C PRO A 112 -6.78 13.80 14.57
N ALA A 113 -5.84 13.06 13.98
CA ALA A 113 -5.41 11.79 14.50
C ALA A 113 -4.41 12.00 15.64
N ARG A 114 -4.47 11.13 16.65
CA ARG A 114 -3.51 11.11 17.75
C ARG A 114 -2.57 9.93 17.61
N VAL A 115 -1.30 10.19 17.78
CA VAL A 115 -0.31 9.12 17.83
C VAL A 115 -0.57 8.27 19.08
N SER A 116 -0.69 6.96 18.90
CA SER A 116 -0.77 5.98 19.97
C SER A 116 0.24 4.87 19.66
N TRP A 117 1.33 4.85 20.39
CA TRP A 117 2.36 3.83 20.28
C TRP A 117 1.83 2.42 20.59
N GLU A 118 0.96 2.30 21.59
CA GLU A 118 0.32 1.04 21.94
C GLU A 118 -0.47 0.49 20.75
N LYS A 119 -1.34 1.32 20.15
CA LYS A 119 -2.13 0.94 18.97
C LYS A 119 -1.24 0.64 17.75
N LEU A 120 -0.16 1.37 17.55
CA LEU A 120 0.79 1.09 16.47
C LEU A 120 1.45 -0.28 16.67
N CYS A 121 1.90 -0.61 17.87
CA CYS A 121 2.46 -1.93 18.20
C CYS A 121 1.45 -3.05 17.95
N GLU A 122 0.21 -2.91 18.43
CA GLU A 122 -0.86 -3.89 18.18
C GLU A 122 -1.08 -4.16 16.69
N VAL A 123 -1.08 -3.11 15.88
CA VAL A 123 -1.28 -3.24 14.43
C VAL A 123 -0.07 -3.89 13.75
N LEU A 124 1.14 -3.57 14.19
CA LEU A 124 2.35 -4.24 13.70
C LEU A 124 2.40 -5.71 14.12
N ASP A 125 1.88 -6.07 15.29
CA ASP A 125 1.73 -7.47 15.69
C ASP A 125 0.75 -8.22 14.79
N VAL A 126 -0.36 -7.58 14.40
CA VAL A 126 -1.29 -8.17 13.40
C VAL A 126 -0.57 -8.38 12.06
N ARG A 127 0.18 -7.39 11.59
CA ARG A 127 0.99 -7.51 10.36
C ARG A 127 2.00 -8.65 10.49
N ASN A 128 2.71 -8.74 11.61
CA ASN A 128 3.68 -9.80 11.88
C ASN A 128 3.02 -11.19 11.87
N ALA A 129 1.83 -11.32 12.46
CA ALA A 129 1.08 -12.57 12.46
C ALA A 129 0.68 -13.00 11.03
N ILE A 130 0.25 -12.05 10.17
CA ILE A 130 -0.07 -12.33 8.77
C ILE A 130 1.18 -12.84 8.03
N VAL A 131 2.30 -12.12 8.13
CA VAL A 131 3.56 -12.48 7.48
C VAL A 131 4.08 -13.85 7.98
N ALA A 132 4.00 -14.10 9.30
CA ALA A 132 4.41 -15.38 9.89
C ALA A 132 3.55 -16.54 9.38
N ASN A 133 2.25 -16.34 9.17
CA ASN A 133 1.39 -17.38 8.58
C ASN A 133 1.74 -17.64 7.11
N GLU A 134 1.93 -16.60 6.29
CA GLU A 134 2.35 -16.78 4.87
C GLU A 134 3.70 -17.48 4.78
N TYR A 135 4.68 -17.06 5.57
CA TYR A 135 5.99 -17.68 5.63
C TYR A 135 5.94 -19.12 6.17
N GLY A 136 5.09 -19.38 7.15
CA GLY A 136 4.85 -20.72 7.68
C GLY A 136 4.31 -21.71 6.65
N ILE A 137 3.46 -21.26 5.71
CA ILE A 137 2.99 -22.07 4.59
C ILE A 137 4.14 -22.36 3.62
N GLN A 138 4.94 -21.34 3.29
CA GLN A 138 6.11 -21.47 2.43
C GLN A 138 7.13 -22.47 2.98
N LEU A 139 7.48 -22.34 4.27
CA LEU A 139 8.47 -23.20 4.92
C LEU A 139 8.05 -24.68 4.99
N ARG A 140 6.78 -24.91 5.34
CA ARG A 140 6.30 -26.29 5.50
C ARG A 140 6.06 -27.00 4.19
N ASN A 141 5.65 -26.24 3.16
CA ASN A 141 5.37 -26.79 1.82
C ASN A 141 4.58 -28.12 1.89
N ASN A 142 3.51 -28.12 2.66
CA ASN A 142 2.80 -29.34 3.00
C ASN A 142 1.26 -29.13 2.92
N PRO A 143 0.55 -29.86 2.03
CA PRO A 143 -0.91 -29.80 1.93
C PRO A 143 -1.65 -30.15 3.23
N GLU A 144 -1.09 -31.05 4.08
CA GLU A 144 -1.69 -31.38 5.37
C GLU A 144 -1.70 -30.16 6.32
N TYR A 145 -0.69 -29.28 6.25
CA TYR A 145 -0.70 -28.03 6.99
C TYR A 145 -1.81 -27.09 6.50
N ILE A 146 -2.03 -27.03 5.20
CA ILE A 146 -3.16 -26.28 4.63
C ILE A 146 -4.49 -26.87 5.12
N ALA A 147 -4.63 -28.20 5.12
CA ALA A 147 -5.82 -28.86 5.63
C ALA A 147 -6.10 -28.54 7.11
N GLN A 148 -5.05 -28.45 7.93
CA GLN A 148 -5.18 -27.99 9.32
C GLN A 148 -5.65 -26.53 9.38
N LYS A 149 -5.05 -25.62 8.61
CA LYS A 149 -5.42 -24.20 8.57
C LYS A 149 -6.85 -23.98 8.10
N LEU A 150 -7.32 -24.73 7.11
CA LEU A 150 -8.73 -24.64 6.65
C LEU A 150 -9.73 -25.05 7.73
N LYS A 151 -9.38 -26.03 8.59
CA LYS A 151 -10.21 -26.45 9.72
C LYS A 151 -10.30 -25.41 10.84
N GLU A 152 -9.30 -24.51 10.96
CA GLU A 152 -9.29 -23.41 11.92
C GLU A 152 -10.23 -22.25 11.51
N ILE A 153 -10.70 -22.20 10.24
CA ILE A 153 -11.62 -21.17 9.76
C ILE A 153 -13.04 -21.47 10.24
N THR A 154 -13.34 -21.10 11.48
CA THR A 154 -14.68 -21.25 12.07
C THR A 154 -15.20 -19.90 12.55
N PRO A 155 -16.56 -19.73 12.69
CA PRO A 155 -17.10 -18.50 13.25
C PRO A 155 -16.51 -18.14 14.62
N ASP A 156 -16.28 -19.12 15.48
CA ASP A 156 -15.75 -18.90 16.83
C ASP A 156 -14.28 -18.43 16.79
N MET A 157 -13.46 -19.06 15.97
CA MET A 157 -12.06 -18.68 15.79
C MET A 157 -11.89 -17.28 15.19
N LEU A 158 -12.73 -16.93 14.21
CA LEU A 158 -12.68 -15.63 13.54
C LEU A 158 -13.36 -14.52 14.35
N ASN A 159 -14.12 -14.84 15.37
CA ASN A 159 -14.78 -13.89 16.27
C ASN A 159 -14.27 -14.00 17.71
N HIS A 160 -12.95 -14.08 17.89
CA HIS A 160 -12.32 -14.18 19.22
C HIS A 160 -12.68 -13.01 20.16
N ARG A 161 -13.06 -11.85 19.62
CA ARG A 161 -13.53 -10.67 20.38
C ARG A 161 -15.00 -10.76 20.77
N GLY A 162 -15.72 -11.79 20.37
CA GLY A 162 -17.14 -11.96 20.69
C GLY A 162 -18.05 -10.87 20.12
N ILE A 163 -17.71 -10.33 18.93
CA ILE A 163 -18.50 -9.26 18.29
C ILE A 163 -19.90 -9.79 17.95
N ASN A 164 -20.92 -9.13 18.51
CA ASN A 164 -22.32 -9.48 18.32
C ASN A 164 -23.06 -8.39 17.54
N SER A 165 -22.50 -7.98 16.39
CA SER A 165 -23.11 -6.98 15.51
C SER A 165 -24.10 -7.61 14.52
N ILE A 166 -25.04 -6.80 14.00
CA ILE A 166 -25.95 -7.22 12.92
C ILE A 166 -25.14 -7.67 11.68
N LEU A 167 -24.02 -7.00 11.38
CA LEU A 167 -23.13 -7.36 10.28
C LEU A 167 -22.56 -8.78 10.48
N TRP A 168 -22.08 -9.07 11.70
CA TRP A 168 -21.58 -10.40 12.04
C TRP A 168 -22.65 -11.48 11.88
N GLN A 169 -23.80 -11.28 12.54
CA GLN A 169 -24.85 -12.29 12.57
C GLN A 169 -25.47 -12.57 11.20
N ARG A 170 -25.75 -11.50 10.41
CA ARG A 170 -26.49 -11.66 9.14
C ARG A 170 -25.60 -11.98 7.94
N TYR A 171 -24.33 -11.61 8.00
CA TYR A 171 -23.47 -11.72 6.81
C TYR A 171 -22.19 -12.52 7.08
N GLN A 172 -21.41 -12.19 8.08
CA GLN A 172 -20.08 -12.78 8.24
C GLN A 172 -20.16 -14.23 8.75
N ALA A 173 -20.81 -14.48 9.86
CA ALA A 173 -20.94 -15.84 10.40
C ALA A 173 -21.64 -16.83 9.44
N PRO A 174 -22.75 -16.46 8.75
CA PRO A 174 -23.33 -17.33 7.74
C PRO A 174 -22.42 -17.62 6.54
N GLN A 175 -21.61 -16.66 6.09
CA GLN A 175 -20.65 -16.92 5.00
C GLN A 175 -19.57 -17.91 5.42
N ILE A 176 -19.03 -17.79 6.64
CA ILE A 176 -18.06 -18.75 7.19
C ILE A 176 -18.70 -20.14 7.33
N ALA A 177 -19.91 -20.22 7.86
CA ALA A 177 -20.64 -21.47 7.99
C ALA A 177 -20.89 -22.13 6.63
N LYS A 178 -21.27 -21.33 5.61
CA LYS A 178 -21.45 -21.83 4.22
C LYS A 178 -20.14 -22.35 3.64
N PHE A 179 -19.02 -21.64 3.84
CA PHE A 179 -17.71 -22.09 3.42
C PHE A 179 -17.35 -23.45 4.05
N ASN A 180 -17.54 -23.60 5.37
CA ASN A 180 -17.28 -24.86 6.06
C ASN A 180 -18.18 -26.00 5.56
N ALA A 181 -19.46 -25.74 5.33
CA ALA A 181 -20.36 -26.75 4.76
C ALA A 181 -19.91 -27.21 3.38
N GLN A 182 -19.42 -26.29 2.54
CA GLN A 182 -18.84 -26.64 1.23
C GLN A 182 -17.58 -27.49 1.37
N LEU A 183 -16.66 -27.15 2.28
CA LEU A 183 -15.46 -27.96 2.53
C LEU A 183 -15.82 -29.38 3.00
N GLN A 184 -16.82 -29.50 3.88
CA GLN A 184 -17.30 -30.80 4.39
C GLN A 184 -18.01 -31.65 3.33
N SER A 185 -18.53 -31.03 2.28
CA SER A 185 -19.22 -31.75 1.18
C SER A 185 -18.25 -32.33 0.15
N LEU A 186 -16.97 -31.95 0.19
CA LEU A 186 -15.96 -32.45 -0.74
C LEU A 186 -15.65 -33.94 -0.47
N THR A 187 -15.45 -34.70 -1.54
CA THR A 187 -14.84 -36.02 -1.43
C THR A 187 -13.39 -35.91 -0.94
N PRO A 188 -12.83 -36.98 -0.37
CA PRO A 188 -11.41 -36.97 0.05
C PRO A 188 -10.43 -36.57 -1.06
N LEU A 189 -10.72 -36.96 -2.31
CA LEU A 189 -9.89 -36.62 -3.47
C LEU A 189 -9.95 -35.11 -3.77
N GLU A 190 -11.16 -34.56 -3.83
CA GLU A 190 -11.38 -33.13 -4.07
C GLU A 190 -10.77 -32.25 -2.96
N TYR A 191 -10.91 -32.68 -1.71
CA TYR A 191 -10.32 -31.97 -0.58
C TYR A 191 -8.78 -31.97 -0.62
N ASN A 192 -8.18 -33.13 -0.91
CA ASN A 192 -6.71 -33.24 -1.05
C ASN A 192 -6.20 -32.42 -2.24
N TYR A 193 -6.90 -32.42 -3.36
CA TYR A 193 -6.59 -31.59 -4.52
C TYR A 193 -6.66 -30.10 -4.18
N LEU A 194 -7.71 -29.68 -3.50
CA LEU A 194 -7.86 -28.29 -3.04
C LEU A 194 -6.69 -27.86 -2.15
N CYS A 195 -6.31 -28.70 -1.17
CA CYS A 195 -5.19 -28.38 -0.28
C CYS A 195 -3.85 -28.32 -1.02
N ALA A 196 -3.61 -29.22 -1.98
CA ALA A 196 -2.40 -29.21 -2.80
C ALA A 196 -2.34 -27.96 -3.69
N LEU A 197 -3.44 -27.60 -4.34
CA LEU A 197 -3.53 -26.42 -5.18
C LEU A 197 -3.37 -25.13 -4.37
N TYR A 198 -4.00 -25.05 -3.20
CA TYR A 198 -3.86 -23.89 -2.30
C TYR A 198 -2.41 -23.73 -1.82
N ASN A 199 -1.76 -24.83 -1.43
CA ASN A 199 -0.34 -24.83 -1.05
C ASN A 199 0.53 -24.32 -2.21
N PHE A 200 0.33 -24.84 -3.42
CA PHE A 200 1.04 -24.40 -4.62
C PHE A 200 0.85 -22.89 -4.87
N ILE A 201 -0.39 -22.42 -4.96
CA ILE A 201 -0.68 -21.01 -5.24
C ILE A 201 -0.08 -20.08 -4.18
N THR A 202 -0.18 -20.43 -2.90
CA THR A 202 0.37 -19.61 -1.82
C THR A 202 1.88 -19.52 -1.88
N ARG A 203 2.54 -20.62 -2.22
CA ARG A 203 4.00 -20.64 -2.42
C ARG A 203 4.42 -19.79 -3.62
N GLU A 204 3.76 -19.94 -4.76
CA GLU A 204 4.07 -19.16 -5.97
C GLU A 204 3.89 -17.64 -5.69
N LEU A 205 2.82 -17.25 -5.00
CA LEU A 205 2.58 -15.86 -4.60
C LEU A 205 3.69 -15.35 -3.66
N TYR A 206 4.15 -16.18 -2.73
CA TYR A 206 5.25 -15.81 -1.84
C TYR A 206 6.57 -15.66 -2.61
N LEU A 207 6.90 -16.64 -3.45
CA LEU A 207 8.14 -16.65 -4.24
C LEU A 207 8.18 -15.49 -5.24
N THR A 208 7.06 -15.15 -5.86
CA THR A 208 6.96 -13.96 -6.73
C THR A 208 7.30 -12.68 -5.98
N LYS A 209 6.97 -12.59 -4.68
CA LYS A 209 7.28 -11.42 -3.85
C LYS A 209 8.71 -11.42 -3.33
N ALA A 210 9.18 -12.56 -2.80
CA ALA A 210 10.40 -12.65 -2.01
C ALA A 210 11.60 -13.31 -2.76
N GLY A 211 11.34 -14.13 -3.79
CA GLY A 211 12.33 -14.99 -4.42
C GLY A 211 12.70 -16.21 -3.55
N GLU A 212 13.28 -17.24 -4.14
CA GLU A 212 13.70 -18.47 -3.44
C GLU A 212 15.17 -18.44 -3.08
N SER A 213 16.02 -17.96 -3.98
CA SER A 213 17.47 -17.88 -3.81
C SER A 213 17.96 -16.43 -3.94
N ASP A 214 19.24 -16.20 -3.61
CA ASP A 214 19.86 -14.88 -3.78
C ASP A 214 19.81 -14.40 -5.24
N TYR A 215 19.91 -15.32 -6.20
CA TYR A 215 19.78 -14.99 -7.63
C TYR A 215 18.32 -14.64 -8.01
N GLU A 216 17.36 -15.44 -7.55
CA GLU A 216 15.93 -15.21 -7.83
C GLU A 216 15.34 -14.04 -7.05
N ARG A 217 15.97 -13.63 -5.94
CA ARG A 217 15.62 -12.41 -5.22
C ARG A 217 15.67 -11.18 -6.12
N TYR A 218 16.60 -11.14 -7.06
CA TYR A 218 16.73 -10.01 -7.98
C TYR A 218 15.70 -10.02 -9.12
N ALA A 219 15.02 -11.13 -9.36
CA ALA A 219 13.91 -11.26 -10.30
C ALA A 219 12.53 -11.14 -9.63
N SER A 220 12.47 -11.01 -8.30
CA SER A 220 11.23 -10.89 -7.54
C SER A 220 10.81 -9.44 -7.31
N ALA A 221 9.56 -9.23 -6.86
CA ALA A 221 9.09 -7.89 -6.53
C ALA A 221 9.93 -7.19 -5.45
N SER A 222 10.57 -7.96 -4.55
CA SER A 222 11.46 -7.42 -3.52
C SER A 222 12.76 -6.84 -4.09
N ALA A 223 13.17 -7.20 -5.30
CA ALA A 223 14.31 -6.59 -5.99
C ALA A 223 14.17 -5.07 -6.13
N LEU A 224 12.94 -4.57 -6.15
CA LEU A 224 12.67 -3.14 -6.22
C LEU A 224 13.39 -2.35 -5.11
N TRP A 225 13.55 -2.93 -3.92
CA TRP A 225 14.22 -2.28 -2.77
C TRP A 225 15.47 -3.03 -2.27
N LEU A 226 15.63 -4.32 -2.53
CA LEU A 226 16.77 -5.11 -2.07
C LEU A 226 17.96 -5.08 -3.03
N ALA A 227 17.72 -5.03 -4.35
CA ALA A 227 18.80 -5.00 -5.32
C ALA A 227 19.53 -3.65 -5.32
N SER A 228 20.86 -3.70 -5.39
CA SER A 228 21.67 -2.49 -5.54
C SER A 228 21.45 -1.84 -6.91
N TRP A 229 21.91 -0.60 -7.04
CA TRP A 229 21.88 0.12 -8.30
C TRP A 229 22.58 -0.66 -9.41
N GLU A 230 23.81 -1.13 -9.14
CA GLU A 230 24.63 -1.87 -10.09
C GLU A 230 23.96 -3.19 -10.50
N GLN A 231 23.37 -3.90 -9.55
CA GLN A 231 22.65 -5.14 -9.82
C GLN A 231 21.45 -4.90 -10.75
N LYS A 232 20.68 -3.84 -10.51
CA LYS A 232 19.54 -3.47 -11.39
C LYS A 232 20.00 -3.08 -12.79
N CYS A 233 21.12 -2.35 -12.91
CA CYS A 233 21.68 -1.98 -14.20
C CYS A 233 22.14 -3.21 -14.99
N VAL A 234 22.89 -4.12 -14.34
CA VAL A 234 23.36 -5.37 -14.99
C VAL A 234 22.19 -6.28 -15.36
N ALA A 235 21.15 -6.35 -14.53
CA ALA A 235 19.96 -7.14 -14.78
C ALA A 235 19.01 -6.51 -15.83
N GLY A 236 19.22 -5.26 -16.24
CA GLY A 236 18.30 -4.56 -17.12
C GLY A 236 16.94 -4.22 -16.48
N GLU A 237 16.88 -4.17 -15.16
CA GLU A 237 15.66 -3.95 -14.35
C GLU A 237 15.49 -2.48 -13.92
N ILE A 238 16.26 -1.57 -14.51
CA ILE A 238 16.17 -0.15 -14.28
C ILE A 238 16.46 0.66 -15.53
N LEU A 239 15.64 1.67 -15.79
CA LEU A 239 15.90 2.72 -16.76
C LEU A 239 16.34 3.97 -16.00
N TYR A 240 17.46 4.55 -16.35
CA TYR A 240 18.12 5.62 -15.61
C TYR A 240 18.59 6.76 -16.52
N ASP A 241 19.02 7.88 -15.91
CA ASP A 241 19.41 9.10 -16.58
C ASP A 241 18.32 9.66 -17.51
N LEU A 242 17.07 9.51 -17.04
CA LEU A 242 15.88 9.97 -17.74
C LEU A 242 15.56 11.42 -17.33
N GLN A 243 15.39 12.27 -18.35
CA GLN A 243 14.91 13.65 -18.19
C GLN A 243 13.45 13.74 -18.62
N LEU A 244 12.65 14.48 -17.86
CA LEU A 244 11.25 14.74 -18.18
C LEU A 244 11.17 15.72 -19.35
N VAL A 245 10.65 15.26 -20.48
CA VAL A 245 10.47 16.06 -21.72
C VAL A 245 9.07 16.67 -21.77
N ASP A 246 8.04 15.87 -21.43
CA ASP A 246 6.64 16.33 -21.41
C ASP A 246 5.90 15.70 -20.25
N ASN A 247 5.10 16.54 -19.56
CA ASN A 247 4.27 16.12 -18.45
C ASN A 247 2.80 16.41 -18.74
N GLN A 248 2.08 15.37 -19.05
CA GLN A 248 0.64 15.39 -19.29
C GLN A 248 -0.13 14.56 -18.25
N ALA A 249 0.43 14.38 -17.05
CA ALA A 249 -0.18 13.61 -15.98
C ALA A 249 -1.53 14.18 -15.49
N ALA A 250 -1.75 15.49 -15.65
CA ALA A 250 -3.00 16.15 -15.30
C ALA A 250 -4.13 16.01 -16.34
N ARG A 251 -3.89 15.37 -17.48
CA ARG A 251 -4.95 15.15 -18.49
C ARG A 251 -6.00 14.18 -18.00
N MET A 252 -7.27 14.49 -18.25
CA MET A 252 -8.39 13.62 -17.88
C MET A 252 -8.39 12.30 -18.70
N HIS A 253 -7.87 12.33 -19.94
CA HIS A 253 -7.80 11.17 -20.82
C HIS A 253 -6.36 10.86 -21.19
N LYS A 254 -5.95 9.63 -20.96
CA LYS A 254 -4.61 9.11 -21.25
C LYS A 254 -3.50 10.01 -20.68
N PRO A 255 -3.43 10.16 -19.34
CA PRO A 255 -2.34 10.89 -18.71
C PRO A 255 -1.01 10.18 -19.01
N TYR A 256 0.06 10.95 -19.26
CA TYR A 256 1.37 10.37 -19.53
C TYR A 256 2.51 11.29 -19.09
N LEU A 257 3.67 10.70 -18.94
CA LEU A 257 4.96 11.36 -18.86
C LEU A 257 5.80 10.89 -20.06
N LEU A 258 6.46 11.81 -20.74
CA LEU A 258 7.48 11.49 -21.73
C LEU A 258 8.85 11.75 -21.12
N LEU A 259 9.65 10.72 -21.05
CA LEU A 259 10.99 10.74 -20.51
C LEU A 259 11.99 10.42 -21.61
N ARG A 260 13.13 11.11 -21.62
CA ARG A 260 14.21 10.87 -22.57
C ARG A 260 15.52 10.67 -21.84
N ARG A 261 16.31 9.70 -22.29
CA ARG A 261 17.66 9.50 -21.79
C ARG A 261 18.55 10.67 -22.14
N SER A 262 19.32 11.14 -21.17
CA SER A 262 20.42 12.05 -21.41
C SER A 262 21.58 11.25 -22.01
N VAL A 263 21.80 11.37 -23.32
CA VAL A 263 22.86 10.63 -24.02
C VAL A 263 24.12 11.47 -23.98
N ASP A 264 25.12 11.04 -23.19
CA ASP A 264 26.50 11.38 -23.48
C ASP A 264 27.00 10.39 -24.54
N GLU A 265 27.71 10.87 -25.56
CA GLU A 265 28.17 10.07 -26.74
C GLU A 265 29.03 8.84 -26.40
N THR A 266 29.34 8.62 -25.13
CA THR A 266 30.19 7.51 -24.63
C THR A 266 29.44 6.41 -23.90
N THR A 267 28.12 6.51 -23.74
CA THR A 267 27.36 5.51 -22.96
C THR A 267 26.85 4.38 -23.84
N SER A 268 27.19 3.18 -23.43
CA SER A 268 26.71 1.89 -23.98
C SER A 268 25.17 1.83 -24.09
N GLU A 269 24.69 1.01 -25.01
CA GLU A 269 23.27 0.66 -25.15
C GLU A 269 22.64 0.31 -23.79
N TRP A 270 21.41 0.75 -23.57
CA TRP A 270 20.64 0.29 -22.40
C TRP A 270 20.40 -1.21 -22.50
N LEU A 271 20.97 -1.96 -21.58
CA LEU A 271 20.45 -3.28 -21.31
C LEU A 271 19.11 -3.08 -20.60
N SER A 272 18.01 -3.45 -21.23
CA SER A 272 16.67 -3.30 -20.66
C SER A 272 15.84 -4.54 -20.93
N ASN A 273 15.26 -5.08 -19.87
CA ASN A 273 14.27 -6.16 -19.94
C ASN A 273 12.84 -5.65 -20.02
N PHE A 274 12.63 -4.34 -19.95
CA PHE A 274 11.30 -3.74 -19.99
C PHE A 274 10.62 -3.92 -21.35
N ARG A 275 9.31 -4.11 -21.30
CA ARG A 275 8.44 -4.29 -22.46
C ARG A 275 7.25 -3.34 -22.38
N LEU A 276 6.58 -3.17 -23.52
CA LEU A 276 5.31 -2.43 -23.58
C LEU A 276 4.27 -3.10 -22.67
N GLY A 277 3.62 -2.31 -21.84
CA GLY A 277 2.62 -2.77 -20.88
C GLY A 277 3.16 -3.11 -19.48
N ASP A 278 4.49 -3.19 -19.31
CA ASP A 278 5.08 -3.47 -18.01
C ASP A 278 4.71 -2.41 -16.97
N ALA A 279 4.33 -2.88 -15.79
CA ALA A 279 4.10 -2.01 -14.64
C ALA A 279 5.45 -1.55 -14.05
N VAL A 280 5.58 -0.25 -13.87
CA VAL A 280 6.84 0.36 -13.42
C VAL A 280 6.62 1.28 -12.22
N VAL A 281 7.69 1.48 -11.48
CA VAL A 281 7.79 2.47 -10.41
C VAL A 281 8.82 3.52 -10.81
N LEU A 282 8.39 4.78 -10.85
CA LEU A 282 9.24 5.92 -11.12
C LEU A 282 9.51 6.68 -9.83
N TYR A 283 10.74 7.09 -9.60
CA TYR A 283 11.15 7.96 -8.51
C TYR A 283 12.25 8.92 -8.94
N GLN A 284 12.32 10.07 -8.26
CA GLN A 284 13.36 11.06 -8.53
C GLN A 284 14.66 10.66 -7.82
N ARG A 285 15.76 10.67 -8.57
CA ARG A 285 17.09 10.38 -8.04
C ARG A 285 18.01 11.57 -8.23
N ASN A 286 18.32 12.26 -7.13
CA ASN A 286 19.23 13.41 -7.10
C ASN A 286 20.58 13.05 -6.50
N ASN A 287 20.63 11.98 -5.70
CA ASN A 287 21.83 11.50 -5.01
C ASN A 287 22.00 9.99 -5.23
N PRO A 288 23.22 9.46 -5.14
CA PRO A 288 23.46 8.01 -5.26
C PRO A 288 22.66 7.16 -4.28
N ASN A 289 22.32 7.67 -3.09
CA ASN A 289 21.56 6.95 -2.06
C ASN A 289 20.04 7.02 -2.24
N ASP A 290 19.55 7.79 -3.21
CA ASP A 290 18.12 7.91 -3.46
C ASP A 290 17.60 6.64 -4.11
N ASN A 291 16.51 6.08 -3.56
CA ASN A 291 15.88 4.85 -3.99
C ASN A 291 14.37 4.86 -3.69
N VAL A 292 13.68 3.78 -4.02
CA VAL A 292 12.22 3.66 -3.87
C VAL A 292 11.72 3.71 -2.42
N THR A 293 12.59 3.47 -1.43
CA THR A 293 12.19 3.41 -0.01
C THR A 293 12.41 4.73 0.73
N ASN A 294 13.09 5.69 0.11
CA ASN A 294 13.34 7.02 0.68
C ASN A 294 12.90 8.18 -0.23
N LYS A 295 12.10 7.88 -1.25
CA LYS A 295 11.50 8.85 -2.17
C LYS A 295 10.02 8.59 -2.35
N GLN A 296 9.28 9.64 -2.72
CA GLN A 296 7.96 9.48 -3.29
C GLN A 296 8.05 8.67 -4.58
N VAL A 297 7.15 7.71 -4.74
CA VAL A 297 7.10 6.85 -5.92
C VAL A 297 5.85 7.12 -6.75
N PHE A 298 5.98 7.02 -8.05
CA PHE A 298 4.90 7.11 -9.03
C PHE A 298 4.75 5.75 -9.71
N LYS A 299 3.52 5.27 -9.83
CA LYS A 299 3.22 3.99 -10.48
C LYS A 299 2.64 4.25 -11.86
N GLY A 300 3.10 3.53 -12.85
CA GLY A 300 2.64 3.64 -14.22
C GLY A 300 2.88 2.36 -15.00
N ASN A 301 2.54 2.41 -16.29
CA ASN A 301 2.84 1.34 -17.23
C ASN A 301 3.59 1.95 -18.43
N ILE A 302 4.51 1.19 -19.00
CA ILE A 302 5.21 1.60 -20.22
C ILE A 302 4.24 1.53 -21.40
N GLU A 303 3.94 2.67 -22.01
CA GLU A 303 3.09 2.76 -23.20
C GLU A 303 3.91 2.67 -24.49
N THR A 304 5.08 3.32 -24.50
CA THR A 304 6.05 3.23 -25.60
C THR A 304 7.46 3.17 -25.04
N LEU A 305 8.29 2.38 -25.69
CA LEU A 305 9.71 2.26 -25.39
C LEU A 305 10.45 2.26 -26.73
N SER A 306 11.30 3.24 -26.96
CA SER A 306 12.14 3.37 -28.13
C SER A 306 13.56 3.76 -27.72
N ASP A 307 14.51 3.82 -28.67
CA ASP A 307 15.90 4.16 -28.38
C ASP A 307 15.99 5.53 -27.68
N GLY A 308 16.14 5.48 -26.38
CA GLY A 308 16.32 6.66 -25.53
C GLY A 308 15.02 7.37 -25.08
N GLU A 309 13.83 6.92 -25.48
CA GLU A 309 12.55 7.51 -25.02
C GLU A 309 11.62 6.50 -24.38
N VAL A 310 10.95 6.90 -23.31
CA VAL A 310 9.97 6.11 -22.55
C VAL A 310 8.73 6.98 -22.29
N ARG A 311 7.58 6.42 -22.61
CA ARG A 311 6.30 7.03 -22.23
C ARG A 311 5.49 6.09 -21.37
#